data_ce5996c6a38f7ac5119c8f6f22d45525
#
_entry.id   ce5996c6a38f7ac5119c8f6f22d45525
#
_cell.length_a   1.000
_cell.length_b   1.000
_cell.length_c   1.000
_cell.angle_alpha   90.00
_cell.angle_beta   90.00
_cell.angle_gamma   90.00
#
_symmetry.space_group_name_H-M   'P 1'
#
loop_
_entity.id
_entity.type
_entity.pdbx_description
1 polymer ?
#
loop_
_entity_poly.entity_id
_entity_poly.type
_entity_poly.pdbx_seq_one_letter_code
_entity_poly.pdbx_strand_id
1 'polypeptide(L)'
;VHPQGWCIVSRNSSLDEESEVIRRRMAARHTDSVASQTALRIRNVQPRLIFYSQEPNVGRGFIKEQSFSSDGRVIASPFGNCVRLLAFNSQCSELCDCVPMRPRALAQVGLTVNQKSSVLASTFSPHHCMFVAGARDGSISFCSPKL
;
A
#
# COMPACT_ATOMS: atom_id res chain seq x y z
N VAL A 1 -4.32 17.59 -4.30
CA VAL A 1 -5.35 16.53 -4.31
C VAL A 1 -5.40 15.94 -5.71
N HIS A 2 -5.05 14.68 -5.88
CA HIS A 2 -5.17 13.98 -7.15
C HIS A 2 -6.65 13.75 -7.47
N PRO A 3 -7.10 13.82 -8.75
CA PRO A 3 -8.52 13.64 -9.12
C PRO A 3 -9.14 12.32 -8.67
N GLN A 4 -8.34 11.32 -8.34
CA GLN A 4 -8.76 10.00 -7.84
C GLN A 4 -8.73 9.87 -6.31
N GLY A 5 -8.67 10.96 -5.56
CA GLY A 5 -8.77 10.93 -4.10
C GLY A 5 -7.49 10.56 -3.33
N TRP A 6 -6.34 10.46 -3.99
CA TRP A 6 -5.08 10.23 -3.32
C TRP A 6 -4.52 11.52 -2.73
N CYS A 7 -4.19 11.53 -1.45
CA CYS A 7 -3.47 12.63 -0.81
C CYS A 7 -1.97 12.47 -0.99
N ILE A 8 -1.35 13.36 -1.75
CA ILE A 8 0.10 13.49 -1.78
C ILE A 8 0.51 14.21 -0.49
N VAL A 9 1.35 13.58 0.32
CA VAL A 9 1.89 14.18 1.54
C VAL A 9 2.89 15.25 1.15
N SER A 10 2.45 16.51 1.20
CA SER A 10 3.36 17.65 1.24
C SER A 10 3.74 17.91 2.70
N ARG A 11 5.03 17.86 3.02
CA ARG A 11 5.53 18.33 4.31
C ARG A 11 5.44 19.85 4.35
N ASN A 12 4.39 20.39 4.92
CA ASN A 12 4.34 21.78 5.33
C ASN A 12 4.16 21.84 6.82
N SER A 13 5.15 22.42 7.47
CA SER A 13 5.28 22.61 8.92
C SER A 13 4.38 23.70 9.53
N SER A 14 3.35 24.15 8.83
CA SER A 14 2.48 25.27 9.28
C SER A 14 1.06 24.85 9.70
N LEU A 15 0.84 23.56 9.99
CA LEU A 15 -0.51 23.01 10.24
C LEU A 15 -0.83 22.75 11.74
N ASP A 16 0.00 23.22 12.66
CA ASP A 16 -0.20 22.93 14.08
C ASP A 16 -1.41 23.65 14.69
N GLU A 17 -1.75 24.85 14.24
CA GLU A 17 -2.89 25.59 14.78
C GLU A 17 -4.26 25.06 14.31
N GLU A 18 -4.39 24.65 13.04
CA GLU A 18 -5.64 24.07 12.55
C GLU A 18 -5.94 22.69 13.15
N SER A 19 -4.89 21.91 13.46
CA SER A 19 -5.04 20.61 14.09
C SER A 19 -5.62 20.70 15.49
N GLU A 20 -5.29 21.74 16.24
CA GLU A 20 -5.79 21.94 17.62
C GLU A 20 -7.27 22.34 17.63
N VAL A 21 -7.70 23.18 16.70
CA VAL A 21 -9.12 23.57 16.54
C VAL A 21 -9.98 22.35 16.15
N ILE A 22 -9.46 21.48 15.29
CA ILE A 22 -10.14 20.27 14.86
C ILE A 22 -10.22 19.25 16.00
N ARG A 23 -9.15 19.09 16.80
CA ARG A 23 -9.16 18.22 18.00
C ARG A 23 -10.20 18.65 19.03
N ARG A 24 -10.31 19.95 19.30
CA ARG A 24 -11.32 20.49 20.22
C ARG A 24 -12.75 20.29 19.71
N ARG A 25 -13.01 20.43 18.42
CA ARG A 25 -14.33 20.14 17.83
C ARG A 25 -14.67 18.65 17.84
N MET A 26 -13.70 17.76 17.79
CA MET A 26 -13.93 16.32 17.87
C MET A 26 -14.19 15.86 19.30
N ALA A 27 -13.54 16.44 20.30
CA ALA A 27 -13.77 16.13 21.71
C ALA A 27 -15.19 16.50 22.18
N ALA A 28 -15.75 17.58 21.64
CA ALA A 28 -17.11 18.03 21.98
C ALA A 28 -18.26 17.19 21.36
N ARG A 29 -17.94 16.28 20.42
CA ARG A 29 -18.93 15.42 19.73
C ARG A 29 -18.97 13.98 20.23
N HIS A 30 -18.26 13.68 21.32
CA HIS A 30 -18.11 12.30 21.80
C HIS A 30 -19.29 11.80 22.66
N THR A 31 -20.37 12.59 22.80
CA THR A 31 -21.53 12.21 23.62
C THR A 31 -22.76 11.75 22.86
N ASP A 32 -22.76 11.72 21.53
CA ASP A 32 -23.92 11.29 20.76
C ASP A 32 -23.66 10.05 19.90
N SER A 33 -24.20 8.96 20.41
CA SER A 33 -24.77 7.77 19.73
C SER A 33 -23.86 6.84 18.91
N VAL A 34 -24.06 5.57 19.19
CA VAL A 34 -23.53 4.35 18.54
C VAL A 34 -23.71 4.32 17.01
N ALA A 35 -24.60 5.12 16.45
CA ALA A 35 -24.84 5.24 15.00
C ALA A 35 -23.71 5.98 14.25
N SER A 36 -22.80 6.66 14.96
CA SER A 36 -21.74 7.47 14.36
C SER A 36 -20.47 6.68 14.00
N GLN A 37 -20.35 5.41 14.38
CA GLN A 37 -19.12 4.64 14.15
C GLN A 37 -18.87 4.27 12.68
N THR A 38 -19.91 4.20 11.87
CA THR A 38 -19.80 3.87 10.44
C THR A 38 -19.31 5.08 9.63
N ALA A 39 -19.62 6.30 10.05
CA ALA A 39 -19.20 7.53 9.38
C ALA A 39 -17.74 7.93 9.65
N LEU A 40 -17.10 7.29 10.63
CA LEU A 40 -15.68 7.52 10.98
C LEU A 40 -14.68 6.72 10.15
N ARG A 41 -15.17 5.95 9.18
CA ARG A 41 -14.32 4.97 8.49
C ARG A 41 -13.18 5.54 7.69
N ILE A 42 -13.26 6.77 7.18
CA ILE A 42 -12.14 7.38 6.45
C ILE A 42 -12.16 8.90 6.63
N ARG A 43 -11.81 9.40 7.80
CA ARG A 43 -11.32 10.77 7.92
C ARG A 43 -9.81 10.75 7.97
N ASN A 44 -9.16 10.67 6.83
CA ASN A 44 -7.76 10.99 6.71
C ASN A 44 -7.60 12.51 6.87
N VAL A 45 -7.74 12.98 8.08
CA VAL A 45 -7.45 14.38 8.43
C VAL A 45 -5.95 14.62 8.46
N GLN A 46 -5.17 13.55 8.66
CA GLN A 46 -3.71 13.55 8.58
C GLN A 46 -3.24 12.26 7.92
N PRO A 47 -2.16 12.32 7.11
CA PRO A 47 -1.52 11.12 6.57
C PRO A 47 -1.12 10.20 7.72
N ARG A 48 -1.59 8.98 7.70
CA ARG A 48 -1.25 7.98 8.72
C ARG A 48 -0.77 6.69 8.06
N LEU A 49 0.16 6.03 8.72
CA LEU A 49 0.53 4.68 8.35
C LEU A 49 -0.64 3.75 8.67
N ILE A 50 -1.15 3.04 7.67
CA ILE A 50 -2.23 2.05 7.82
C ILE A 50 -1.74 0.63 7.60
N PHE A 51 -0.93 0.42 6.58
CA PHE A 51 -0.29 -0.85 6.30
C PHE A 51 1.21 -0.69 6.09
N TYR A 52 1.98 -1.72 6.39
CA TYR A 52 3.42 -1.75 6.15
C TYR A 52 3.88 -3.16 5.75
N SER A 53 5.03 -3.23 5.13
CA SER A 53 5.77 -4.46 4.94
C SER A 53 7.23 -4.20 5.26
N GLN A 54 7.86 -5.12 5.99
CA GLN A 54 9.27 -5.04 6.32
C GLN A 54 10.05 -6.05 5.51
N GLU A 55 11.20 -5.62 5.02
CA GLU A 55 12.16 -6.48 4.36
C GLU A 55 13.55 -6.22 4.95
N PRO A 56 14.34 -7.27 5.17
CA PRO A 56 15.76 -7.07 5.43
C PRO A 56 16.41 -6.47 4.18
N ASN A 57 17.02 -5.30 4.32
CA ASN A 57 17.80 -4.70 3.26
C ASN A 57 19.23 -5.26 3.36
N VAL A 58 19.50 -6.31 2.60
CA VAL A 58 20.81 -6.95 2.56
C VAL A 58 21.61 -6.39 1.41
N GLY A 59 22.68 -5.64 1.71
CA GLY A 59 23.58 -5.07 0.71
C GLY A 59 23.42 -3.57 0.49
N ARG A 60 24.04 -3.05 -0.58
CA ARG A 60 23.88 -1.64 -1.00
C ARG A 60 22.43 -1.42 -1.42
N GLY A 61 21.73 -0.52 -0.72
CA GLY A 61 20.32 -0.27 -0.92
C GLY A 61 19.98 0.11 -2.35
N PHE A 62 19.21 -0.74 -3.01
CA PHE A 62 18.57 -0.41 -4.28
C PHE A 62 17.17 0.14 -3.97
N ILE A 63 16.80 1.17 -4.70
CA ILE A 63 15.40 1.60 -4.73
C ILE A 63 14.64 0.52 -5.48
N LYS A 64 13.60 -0.02 -4.84
CA LYS A 64 12.71 -1.01 -5.42
C LYS A 64 11.41 -0.34 -5.77
N GLU A 65 10.89 -0.60 -6.96
CA GLU A 65 9.61 -0.09 -7.39
C GLU A 65 8.52 -1.12 -7.17
N GLN A 66 7.51 -0.73 -6.41
CA GLN A 66 6.29 -1.49 -6.20
C GLN A 66 5.20 -1.00 -7.14
N SER A 67 4.28 -1.88 -7.50
CA SER A 67 3.11 -1.52 -8.29
C SER A 67 1.84 -2.18 -7.77
N PHE A 68 0.72 -1.49 -7.92
CA PHE A 68 -0.60 -2.05 -7.66
C PHE A 68 -1.14 -2.80 -8.87
N SER A 69 -1.90 -3.86 -8.62
CA SER A 69 -2.78 -4.45 -9.63
C SER A 69 -3.81 -3.42 -10.13
N SER A 70 -4.38 -3.65 -11.30
CA SER A 70 -5.33 -2.73 -11.92
C SER A 70 -6.58 -2.46 -11.07
N ASP A 71 -6.97 -3.43 -10.23
CA ASP A 71 -8.07 -3.31 -9.26
C ASP A 71 -7.62 -2.77 -7.88
N GLY A 72 -6.32 -2.51 -7.69
CA GLY A 72 -5.76 -1.95 -6.47
C GLY A 72 -5.71 -2.89 -5.26
N ARG A 73 -6.00 -4.18 -5.41
CA ARG A 73 -6.10 -5.15 -4.30
C ARG A 73 -4.78 -5.84 -3.97
N VAL A 74 -3.91 -5.96 -4.97
CA VAL A 74 -2.62 -6.66 -4.86
C VAL A 74 -1.49 -5.70 -5.18
N ILE A 75 -0.39 -5.84 -4.44
CA ILE A 75 0.84 -5.07 -4.62
C ILE A 75 1.93 -6.04 -5.02
N ALA A 76 2.58 -5.81 -6.17
CA ALA A 76 3.81 -6.49 -6.53
C ALA A 76 4.99 -5.74 -5.90
N SER A 77 5.82 -6.45 -5.13
CA SER A 77 6.98 -5.89 -4.44
C SER A 77 8.21 -6.74 -4.73
N PRO A 78 9.27 -6.19 -5.35
CA PRO A 78 10.54 -6.90 -5.53
C PRO A 78 11.11 -7.39 -4.20
N PHE A 79 11.48 -8.68 -4.14
CA PHE A 79 11.99 -9.33 -2.93
C PHE A 79 13.15 -10.28 -3.27
N GLY A 80 14.37 -9.82 -3.07
CA GLY A 80 15.54 -10.59 -3.50
C GLY A 80 15.48 -10.90 -5.00
N ASN A 81 15.52 -12.17 -5.36
CA ASN A 81 15.42 -12.65 -6.73
C ASN A 81 13.96 -12.99 -7.16
N CYS A 82 12.98 -12.61 -6.37
CA CYS A 82 11.56 -12.89 -6.59
C CYS A 82 10.73 -11.61 -6.60
N VAL A 83 9.45 -11.72 -6.92
CA VAL A 83 8.44 -10.70 -6.64
C VAL A 83 7.46 -11.27 -5.63
N ARG A 84 7.26 -10.55 -4.55
CA ARG A 84 6.28 -10.83 -3.52
C ARG A 84 4.96 -10.17 -3.89
N LEU A 85 3.87 -10.91 -3.82
CA LEU A 85 2.53 -10.39 -3.96
C LEU A 85 1.95 -10.15 -2.57
N LEU A 86 1.61 -8.93 -2.28
CA LEU A 86 1.09 -8.47 -1.01
C LEU A 86 -0.34 -7.96 -1.19
N ALA A 87 -1.18 -8.13 -0.17
CA ALA A 87 -2.54 -7.62 -0.15
C ALA A 87 -2.88 -7.06 1.23
N PHE A 88 -3.97 -6.33 1.34
CA PHE A 88 -4.43 -5.77 2.61
C PHE A 88 -4.91 -6.84 3.59
N ASN A 89 -5.38 -7.97 3.08
CA ASN A 89 -5.69 -9.18 3.84
C ASN A 89 -5.49 -10.42 2.96
N SER A 90 -5.61 -11.63 3.55
CA SER A 90 -5.45 -12.90 2.85
C SER A 90 -6.51 -13.18 1.76
N GLN A 91 -7.61 -12.45 1.76
CA GLN A 91 -8.71 -12.59 0.80
C GLN A 91 -8.62 -11.59 -0.34
N CYS A 92 -7.57 -10.77 -0.39
CA CYS A 92 -7.39 -9.70 -1.38
C CYS A 92 -8.60 -8.77 -1.46
N SER A 93 -9.16 -8.39 -0.31
CA SER A 93 -10.28 -7.45 -0.23
C SER A 93 -9.83 -6.04 -0.62
N GLU A 94 -10.80 -5.19 -0.95
CA GLU A 94 -10.54 -3.78 -1.19
C GLU A 94 -10.08 -3.07 0.08
N LEU A 95 -9.27 -2.02 -0.09
CA LEU A 95 -8.75 -1.26 1.05
C LEU A 95 -9.86 -0.71 1.94
N CYS A 96 -10.94 -0.22 1.34
CA CYS A 96 -12.07 0.37 2.08
C CYS A 96 -12.73 -0.62 3.05
N ASP A 97 -12.68 -1.92 2.75
CA ASP A 97 -13.32 -2.97 3.56
C ASP A 97 -12.43 -3.45 4.72
N CYS A 98 -11.14 -3.12 4.69
CA CYS A 98 -10.17 -3.66 5.62
C CYS A 98 -9.23 -2.61 6.26
N VAL A 99 -9.62 -1.33 6.27
CA VAL A 99 -8.84 -0.26 6.90
C VAL A 99 -8.66 -0.53 8.40
N PRO A 100 -7.44 -0.74 8.90
CA PRO A 100 -7.22 -1.07 10.29
C PRO A 100 -7.22 0.18 11.18
N MET A 101 -7.58 0.01 12.44
CA MET A 101 -7.47 1.07 13.47
C MET A 101 -6.02 1.35 13.87
N ARG A 102 -5.14 0.37 13.74
CA ARG A 102 -3.71 0.47 14.00
C ARG A 102 -2.92 -0.08 12.82
N PRO A 103 -1.69 0.38 12.58
CA PRO A 103 -0.86 -0.12 11.51
C PRO A 103 -0.74 -1.66 11.53
N ARG A 104 -0.96 -2.30 10.40
CA ARG A 104 -0.85 -3.76 10.24
C ARG A 104 0.12 -4.10 9.12
N ALA A 105 0.75 -5.26 9.25
CA ALA A 105 1.53 -5.81 8.15
C ALA A 105 0.61 -6.24 7.01
N LEU A 106 1.05 -5.98 5.77
CA LEU A 106 0.43 -6.53 4.57
C LEU A 106 0.51 -8.06 4.60
N ALA A 107 -0.52 -8.72 4.10
CA ALA A 107 -0.55 -10.17 3.94
C ALA A 107 0.22 -10.57 2.67
N GLN A 108 1.14 -11.51 2.78
CA GLN A 108 1.76 -12.12 1.60
C GLN A 108 0.79 -13.16 1.03
N VAL A 109 0.33 -12.93 -0.19
CA VAL A 109 -0.62 -13.82 -0.89
C VAL A 109 0.04 -14.64 -2.01
N GLY A 110 1.26 -14.28 -2.38
CA GLY A 110 2.02 -15.03 -3.38
C GLY A 110 3.51 -14.67 -3.40
N LEU A 111 4.26 -15.53 -4.05
CA LEU A 111 5.67 -15.34 -4.36
C LEU A 111 5.95 -15.93 -5.74
N THR A 112 6.65 -15.18 -6.58
CA THR A 112 7.02 -15.70 -7.90
C THR A 112 8.17 -16.69 -7.83
N VAL A 113 8.40 -17.38 -8.93
CA VAL A 113 9.56 -18.25 -9.10
C VAL A 113 10.85 -17.40 -9.03
N ASN A 114 11.87 -17.97 -8.40
CA ASN A 114 13.17 -17.35 -8.23
C ASN A 114 13.84 -17.04 -9.59
N GLN A 115 14.28 -15.81 -9.77
CA GLN A 115 15.01 -15.35 -10.94
C GLN A 115 16.52 -15.49 -10.73
N LYS A 116 17.29 -15.39 -11.81
CA LYS A 116 18.76 -15.50 -11.75
C LYS A 116 19.40 -14.34 -11.01
N SER A 117 18.78 -13.18 -11.00
CA SER A 117 19.31 -11.96 -10.41
C SER A 117 18.25 -11.23 -9.59
N SER A 118 18.69 -10.28 -8.77
CA SER A 118 17.80 -9.49 -7.91
C SER A 118 16.81 -8.66 -8.73
N VAL A 119 15.56 -8.74 -8.38
CA VAL A 119 14.49 -7.95 -8.98
C VAL A 119 14.52 -6.54 -8.38
N LEU A 120 14.47 -5.53 -9.24
CA LEU A 120 14.50 -4.11 -8.85
C LEU A 120 13.17 -3.41 -9.01
N ALA A 121 12.42 -3.77 -10.06
CA ALA A 121 11.16 -3.13 -10.39
C ALA A 121 10.11 -4.17 -10.78
N SER A 122 8.85 -3.84 -10.53
CA SER A 122 7.72 -4.64 -10.98
C SER A 122 6.56 -3.73 -11.37
N THR A 123 5.87 -4.04 -12.45
CA THR A 123 4.74 -3.25 -12.95
C THR A 123 3.63 -4.17 -13.42
N PHE A 124 2.43 -4.00 -12.88
CA PHE A 124 1.25 -4.70 -13.35
C PHE A 124 0.77 -4.17 -14.69
N SER A 125 0.26 -5.07 -15.51
CA SER A 125 -0.49 -4.68 -16.70
C SER A 125 -1.80 -4.00 -16.30
N PRO A 126 -2.18 -2.89 -16.94
CA PRO A 126 -3.46 -2.24 -16.65
C PRO A 126 -4.68 -3.02 -17.19
N HIS A 127 -4.46 -3.97 -18.11
CA HIS A 127 -5.55 -4.66 -18.81
C HIS A 127 -5.53 -6.18 -18.67
N HIS A 128 -4.40 -6.75 -18.28
CA HIS A 128 -4.24 -8.20 -18.21
C HIS A 128 -3.82 -8.63 -16.81
N CYS A 129 -4.26 -9.80 -16.37
CA CYS A 129 -3.84 -10.40 -15.11
C CYS A 129 -2.39 -10.91 -15.20
N MET A 130 -1.45 -9.97 -15.33
CA MET A 130 -0.02 -10.24 -15.43
C MET A 130 0.78 -9.03 -14.93
N PHE A 131 2.02 -9.26 -14.59
CA PHE A 131 2.98 -8.20 -14.33
C PHE A 131 4.35 -8.51 -14.94
N VAL A 132 5.13 -7.47 -15.12
CA VAL A 132 6.49 -7.53 -15.64
C VAL A 132 7.45 -7.22 -14.50
N ALA A 133 8.55 -7.96 -14.42
CA ALA A 133 9.60 -7.72 -13.44
C ALA A 133 10.93 -7.51 -14.16
N GLY A 134 11.63 -6.43 -13.78
CA GLY A 134 12.98 -6.12 -14.24
C GLY A 134 14.03 -6.48 -13.19
N ALA A 135 15.07 -7.20 -13.59
CA ALA A 135 16.15 -7.64 -12.71
C ALA A 135 17.46 -6.88 -12.99
N ARG A 136 18.37 -6.95 -12.02
CA ARG A 136 19.66 -6.25 -12.02
C ARG A 136 20.57 -6.63 -13.19
N ASP A 137 20.44 -7.83 -13.72
CA ASP A 137 21.22 -8.31 -14.87
C ASP A 137 20.67 -7.82 -16.23
N GLY A 138 19.62 -6.98 -16.21
CA GLY A 138 18.96 -6.49 -17.40
C GLY A 138 17.88 -7.44 -17.95
N SER A 139 17.64 -8.57 -17.30
CA SER A 139 16.57 -9.48 -17.70
C SER A 139 15.20 -8.91 -17.35
N ILE A 140 14.22 -9.17 -18.23
CA ILE A 140 12.81 -8.80 -18.05
C ILE A 140 11.98 -10.07 -18.11
N SER A 141 11.14 -10.27 -17.09
CA SER A 141 10.29 -11.45 -16.96
C SER A 141 8.82 -11.06 -16.95
N PHE A 142 8.02 -11.77 -17.72
CA PHE A 142 6.56 -11.66 -17.72
C PHE A 142 5.98 -12.75 -16.83
N CYS A 143 5.15 -12.34 -15.88
CA CYS A 143 4.55 -13.24 -14.89
C CYS A 143 3.04 -13.18 -14.99
N SER A 144 2.41 -14.32 -15.22
CA SER A 144 0.95 -14.49 -15.18
C SER A 144 0.60 -15.62 -14.20
N PRO A 145 -0.58 -15.59 -13.59
CA PRO A 145 -1.04 -16.70 -12.77
C PRO A 145 -1.20 -17.95 -13.65
N LYS A 146 -0.86 -19.10 -13.08
CA LYS A 146 -1.21 -20.38 -13.68
C LYS A 146 -2.63 -20.70 -13.23
N LEU A 147 -3.55 -20.66 -14.17
CA LEU A 147 -4.94 -21.07 -13.99
C LEU A 147 -5.06 -22.59 -14.01
#